data_14cece8c88168556cbfbe164cbd77f71
#
_entry.id   14cece8c88168556cbfbe164cbd77f71
#
_cell.length_a   1.000
_cell.length_b   1.000
_cell.length_c   1.000
_cell.angle_alpha   90.00
_cell.angle_beta   90.00
_cell.angle_gamma   90.00
#
_symmetry.space_group_name_H-M   'P 1'
#
loop_
_entity.id
_entity.type
_entity.pdbx_description
1 polymer ?
#
loop_
_entity_poly.entity_id
_entity_poly.type
_entity_poly.pdbx_seq_one_letter_code
_entity_poly.pdbx_strand_id
1 'polypeptide(L)'
;MSFTLATLKTAIQDYLQVSETTFTTQLPRFIQEAEDRIFNMVQLPYQRKNVSATLTASNRFLATPTDFYAPFSLAITSSNTYDYLDFKHASFIKEYAPSSSATGQPKYYSQFDDTSFELAPVPDSAYTIELHYLYKPASLTSG
;
A
#
# COMPACT_ATOMS: atom_id res chain seq x y z
N MET A 1 5.88 3.50 -27.72
CA MET A 1 7.26 3.00 -27.48
C MET A 1 7.42 2.74 -26.00
N SER A 2 7.86 1.54 -25.63
CA SER A 2 8.16 1.20 -24.24
C SER A 2 9.67 1.35 -24.03
N PHE A 3 10.08 2.20 -23.10
CA PHE A 3 11.48 2.26 -22.69
C PHE A 3 11.80 1.07 -21.79
N THR A 4 12.85 0.33 -22.12
CA THR A 4 13.47 -0.60 -21.18
C THR A 4 14.52 0.14 -20.35
N LEU A 5 14.94 -0.43 -19.23
CA LEU A 5 16.03 0.16 -18.43
C LEU A 5 17.29 0.39 -19.27
N ALA A 6 17.64 -0.57 -20.14
CA ALA A 6 18.82 -0.45 -21.00
C ALA A 6 18.70 0.71 -22.00
N THR A 7 17.56 0.83 -22.69
CA THR A 7 17.34 1.92 -23.66
C THR A 7 17.25 3.28 -22.97
N LEU A 8 16.69 3.34 -21.76
CA LEU A 8 16.64 4.57 -20.97
C LEU A 8 18.04 5.03 -20.55
N LYS A 9 18.88 4.11 -20.06
CA LYS A 9 20.29 4.42 -19.71
C LYS A 9 21.06 4.94 -20.92
N THR A 10 20.96 4.27 -22.06
CA THR A 10 21.61 4.71 -23.30
C THR A 10 21.14 6.10 -23.72
N ALA A 11 19.83 6.35 -23.71
CA ALA A 11 19.30 7.66 -24.06
C ALA A 11 19.79 8.78 -23.14
N ILE A 12 19.90 8.53 -21.82
CA ILE A 12 20.44 9.51 -20.87
C ILE A 12 21.92 9.79 -21.15
N GLN A 13 22.72 8.75 -21.41
CA GLN A 13 24.14 8.90 -21.72
C GLN A 13 24.36 9.67 -23.03
N ASP A 14 23.58 9.34 -24.07
CA ASP A 14 23.67 10.03 -25.38
C ASP A 14 23.27 11.50 -25.26
N TYR A 15 22.21 11.81 -24.48
CA TYR A 15 21.76 13.18 -24.28
C TYR A 15 22.77 14.02 -23.51
N LEU A 16 23.39 13.45 -22.48
CA LEU A 16 24.37 14.14 -21.64
C LEU A 16 25.78 14.09 -22.22
N GLN A 17 26.04 13.30 -23.27
CA GLN A 17 27.34 13.06 -23.86
C GLN A 17 28.41 12.59 -22.83
N VAL A 18 27.95 11.77 -21.84
CA VAL A 18 28.79 11.26 -20.76
C VAL A 18 28.87 9.75 -20.80
N SER A 19 30.07 9.22 -20.93
CA SER A 19 30.33 7.76 -20.95
C SER A 19 31.20 7.26 -19.79
N GLU A 20 31.49 8.13 -18.80
CA GLU A 20 32.36 7.76 -17.66
C GLU A 20 31.73 6.62 -16.83
N THR A 21 32.58 5.67 -16.42
CA THR A 21 32.14 4.48 -15.67
C THR A 21 31.45 4.83 -14.36
N THR A 22 31.95 5.86 -13.67
CA THR A 22 31.34 6.33 -12.41
C THR A 22 29.91 6.80 -12.63
N PHE A 23 29.65 7.58 -13.67
CA PHE A 23 28.31 8.04 -14.02
C PHE A 23 27.39 6.88 -14.39
N THR A 24 27.84 5.98 -15.26
CA THR A 24 27.05 4.83 -15.73
C THR A 24 26.67 3.88 -14.59
N THR A 25 27.55 3.72 -13.60
CA THR A 25 27.28 2.91 -12.41
C THR A 25 26.24 3.55 -11.50
N GLN A 26 26.15 4.87 -11.43
CA GLN A 26 25.18 5.59 -10.59
C GLN A 26 23.83 5.84 -11.28
N LEU A 27 23.71 5.63 -12.59
CA LEU A 27 22.46 5.84 -13.34
C LEU A 27 21.25 5.10 -12.75
N PRO A 28 21.35 3.83 -12.31
CA PRO A 28 20.21 3.13 -11.70
C PRO A 28 19.69 3.86 -10.45
N ARG A 29 20.59 4.39 -9.64
CA ARG A 29 20.22 5.15 -8.44
C ARG A 29 19.48 6.45 -8.79
N PHE A 30 19.96 7.20 -9.77
CA PHE A 30 19.28 8.42 -10.22
C PHE A 30 17.89 8.13 -10.80
N ILE A 31 17.74 7.03 -11.53
CA ILE A 31 16.44 6.59 -12.05
C ILE A 31 15.51 6.26 -10.88
N GLN A 32 15.98 5.50 -9.89
CA GLN A 32 15.18 5.14 -8.72
C GLN A 32 14.75 6.37 -7.90
N GLU A 33 15.63 7.34 -7.69
CA GLU A 33 15.31 8.59 -7.00
C GLU A 33 14.24 9.40 -7.78
N ALA A 34 14.31 9.41 -9.11
CA ALA A 34 13.30 10.06 -9.94
C ALA A 34 11.95 9.35 -9.87
N GLU A 35 11.94 8.02 -9.91
CA GLU A 35 10.72 7.21 -9.72
C GLU A 35 10.07 7.48 -8.36
N ASP A 36 10.85 7.45 -7.28
CA ASP A 36 10.36 7.72 -5.93
C ASP A 36 9.75 9.12 -5.82
N ARG A 37 10.38 10.11 -6.46
CA ARG A 37 9.85 11.47 -6.51
C ARG A 37 8.51 11.55 -7.26
N ILE A 38 8.39 10.87 -8.39
CA ILE A 38 7.15 10.81 -9.17
C ILE A 38 6.04 10.16 -8.33
N PHE A 39 6.31 9.00 -7.73
CA PHE A 39 5.32 8.27 -6.94
C PHE A 39 4.84 9.03 -5.69
N ASN A 40 5.72 9.82 -5.07
CA ASN A 40 5.36 10.65 -3.94
C ASN A 40 4.53 11.89 -4.33
N MET A 41 4.68 12.38 -5.55
CA MET A 41 4.00 13.59 -6.01
C MET A 41 2.69 13.32 -6.73
N VAL A 42 2.54 12.16 -7.38
CA VAL A 42 1.41 11.86 -8.27
C VAL A 42 0.79 10.52 -7.91
N GLN A 43 -0.47 10.53 -7.47
CA GLN A 43 -1.26 9.31 -7.29
C GLN A 43 -1.91 8.91 -8.61
N LEU A 44 -1.36 7.93 -9.27
CA LEU A 44 -1.86 7.47 -10.56
C LEU A 44 -2.88 6.32 -10.39
N PRO A 45 -3.99 6.31 -11.16
CA PRO A 45 -5.01 5.26 -11.04
C PRO A 45 -4.47 3.83 -11.21
N TYR A 46 -3.42 3.62 -12.03
CA TYR A 46 -2.82 2.31 -12.22
C TYR A 46 -2.03 1.81 -10.98
N GLN A 47 -1.77 2.67 -10.01
CA GLN A 47 -1.15 2.30 -8.73
C GLN A 47 -2.15 1.71 -7.74
N ARG A 48 -3.39 1.49 -8.14
CA ARG A 48 -4.42 0.88 -7.30
C ARG A 48 -4.45 -0.63 -7.50
N LYS A 49 -4.48 -1.34 -6.40
CA LYS A 49 -4.71 -2.79 -6.34
C LYS A 49 -5.82 -3.09 -5.35
N ASN A 50 -6.40 -4.27 -5.47
CA ASN A 50 -7.26 -4.82 -4.45
C ASN A 50 -6.74 -6.19 -4.02
N VAL A 51 -7.01 -6.54 -2.78
CA VAL A 51 -6.71 -7.84 -2.21
C VAL A 51 -7.81 -8.22 -1.23
N SER A 52 -8.23 -9.49 -1.29
CA SER A 52 -9.16 -10.04 -0.32
C SER A 52 -8.40 -10.85 0.72
N ALA A 53 -8.85 -10.76 1.95
CA ALA A 53 -8.32 -11.51 3.09
C ALA A 53 -9.46 -11.92 4.02
N THR A 54 -9.15 -12.77 5.00
CA THR A 54 -10.10 -13.16 6.03
C THR A 54 -9.60 -12.67 7.38
N LEU A 55 -10.48 -11.99 8.13
CA LEU A 55 -10.19 -11.59 9.50
C LEU A 55 -10.16 -12.81 10.42
N THR A 56 -9.32 -12.74 11.42
CA THR A 56 -9.30 -13.74 12.49
C THR A 56 -10.12 -13.24 13.66
N ALA A 57 -11.08 -14.06 14.13
CA ALA A 57 -11.87 -13.73 15.31
C ALA A 57 -10.96 -13.44 16.51
N SER A 58 -11.35 -12.46 17.31
CA SER A 58 -10.61 -11.97 18.48
C SER A 58 -9.24 -11.33 18.18
N ASN A 59 -8.91 -11.11 16.93
CA ASN A 59 -7.71 -10.38 16.51
C ASN A 59 -8.09 -9.03 15.91
N ARG A 60 -7.67 -7.94 16.56
CA ARG A 60 -7.94 -6.58 16.07
C ARG A 60 -6.99 -6.12 14.97
N PHE A 61 -5.91 -6.85 14.71
CA PHE A 61 -4.90 -6.47 13.74
C PHE A 61 -5.10 -7.20 12.43
N LEU A 62 -4.96 -6.46 11.35
CA LEU A 62 -4.99 -6.95 9.98
C LEU A 62 -3.68 -6.58 9.30
N ALA A 63 -2.93 -7.58 8.85
CA ALA A 63 -1.67 -7.35 8.12
C ALA A 63 -1.92 -6.68 6.76
N THR A 64 -1.06 -5.74 6.40
CA THR A 64 -1.04 -5.11 5.07
C THR A 64 -0.25 -5.97 4.07
N PRO A 65 -0.55 -5.85 2.76
CA PRO A 65 0.30 -6.45 1.72
C PRO A 65 1.73 -5.89 1.76
N THR A 66 2.70 -6.67 1.29
CA THR A 66 4.12 -6.28 1.29
C THR A 66 4.45 -5.09 0.38
N ASP A 67 3.61 -4.84 -0.63
CA ASP A 67 3.72 -3.72 -1.57
C ASP A 67 2.79 -2.55 -1.21
N PHE A 68 2.21 -2.59 0.01
CA PHE A 68 1.29 -1.57 0.51
C PHE A 68 1.99 -0.21 0.66
N TYR A 69 1.36 0.84 0.14
CA TYR A 69 1.82 2.22 0.28
C TYR A 69 0.83 3.09 1.05
N ALA A 70 -0.45 3.07 0.65
CA ALA A 70 -1.48 3.84 1.33
C ALA A 70 -2.87 3.18 1.16
N PRO A 71 -3.74 3.26 2.18
CA PRO A 71 -5.09 2.73 2.06
C PRO A 71 -5.95 3.61 1.15
N PHE A 72 -6.80 2.98 0.35
CA PHE A 72 -7.82 3.68 -0.42
C PHE A 72 -9.22 3.41 0.17
N SER A 73 -9.57 2.15 0.37
CA SER A 73 -10.80 1.74 1.06
C SER A 73 -10.67 0.33 1.62
N LEU A 74 -11.36 0.06 2.71
CA LEU A 74 -11.46 -1.25 3.33
C LEU A 74 -12.93 -1.57 3.52
N ALA A 75 -13.36 -2.74 3.07
CA ALA A 75 -14.75 -3.19 3.20
C ALA A 75 -14.82 -4.63 3.67
N ILE A 76 -15.85 -4.94 4.48
CA ILE A 76 -16.27 -6.31 4.74
C ILE A 76 -17.19 -6.73 3.60
N THR A 77 -16.90 -7.90 3.02
CA THR A 77 -17.70 -8.47 1.95
C THR A 77 -18.53 -9.63 2.46
N SER A 78 -19.85 -9.57 2.26
CA SER A 78 -20.78 -10.64 2.64
C SER A 78 -21.88 -10.76 1.58
N SER A 79 -22.05 -11.94 0.99
CA SER A 79 -23.16 -12.26 0.06
C SER A 79 -23.40 -11.17 -1.02
N ASN A 80 -22.34 -10.69 -1.66
CA ASN A 80 -22.34 -9.60 -2.65
C ASN A 80 -22.70 -8.21 -2.10
N THR A 81 -22.63 -8.00 -0.81
CA THR A 81 -22.73 -6.67 -0.18
C THR A 81 -21.36 -6.23 0.33
N TYR A 82 -21.15 -4.91 0.32
CA TYR A 82 -19.93 -4.27 0.79
C TYR A 82 -20.28 -3.33 1.95
N ASP A 83 -19.77 -3.65 3.14
CA ASP A 83 -19.86 -2.77 4.30
C ASP A 83 -18.51 -2.07 4.47
N TYR A 84 -18.43 -0.80 4.04
CA TYR A 84 -17.19 -0.03 4.11
C TYR A 84 -16.87 0.39 5.54
N LEU A 85 -15.61 0.21 5.93
CA LEU A 85 -15.09 0.68 7.20
C LEU A 85 -14.59 2.13 7.06
N ASP A 86 -14.88 2.96 8.06
CA ASP A 86 -14.37 4.32 8.11
C ASP A 86 -12.93 4.36 8.63
N PHE A 87 -12.08 5.08 7.89
CA PHE A 87 -10.73 5.36 8.37
C PHE A 87 -10.76 6.41 9.48
N LYS A 88 -10.16 6.10 10.63
CA LYS A 88 -10.09 6.98 11.80
C LYS A 88 -8.67 7.07 12.32
N HIS A 89 -8.39 8.09 13.14
CA HIS A 89 -7.13 8.20 13.84
C HIS A 89 -7.01 7.10 14.91
N ALA A 90 -5.79 6.65 15.20
CA ALA A 90 -5.54 5.56 16.16
C ALA A 90 -6.10 5.85 17.56
N SER A 91 -6.10 7.12 18.01
CA SER A 91 -6.71 7.51 19.29
C SER A 91 -8.21 7.24 19.35
N PHE A 92 -8.93 7.48 18.24
CA PHE A 92 -10.36 7.18 18.15
C PHE A 92 -10.63 5.68 18.31
N ILE A 93 -9.82 4.83 17.68
CA ILE A 93 -9.95 3.38 17.79
C ILE A 93 -9.84 2.92 19.25
N LYS A 94 -8.86 3.49 20.00
CA LYS A 94 -8.65 3.18 21.41
C LYS A 94 -9.77 3.70 22.31
N GLU A 95 -10.32 4.86 21.98
CA GLU A 95 -11.45 5.44 22.74
C GLU A 95 -12.75 4.67 22.47
N TYR A 96 -13.00 4.31 21.21
CA TYR A 96 -14.21 3.58 20.80
C TYR A 96 -14.24 2.15 21.31
N ALA A 97 -13.12 1.43 21.25
CA ALA A 97 -12.98 0.05 21.71
C ALA A 97 -11.78 -0.12 22.64
N PRO A 98 -11.84 0.43 23.88
CA PRO A 98 -10.71 0.41 24.81
C PRO A 98 -10.37 -1.00 25.28
N SER A 99 -11.35 -1.91 25.31
CA SER A 99 -11.15 -3.29 25.71
C SER A 99 -11.08 -4.22 24.49
N SER A 100 -10.18 -5.20 24.53
CA SER A 100 -10.12 -6.26 23.55
C SER A 100 -11.31 -7.24 23.61
N SER A 101 -12.10 -7.17 24.69
CA SER A 101 -13.34 -7.95 24.85
C SER A 101 -14.55 -7.30 24.18
N ALA A 102 -14.45 -6.07 23.70
CA ALA A 102 -15.49 -5.41 22.91
C ALA A 102 -15.45 -5.95 21.46
N THR A 103 -16.08 -7.08 21.25
CA THR A 103 -16.11 -7.78 19.96
C THR A 103 -17.38 -7.46 19.17
N GLY A 104 -17.28 -7.55 17.85
CA GLY A 104 -18.38 -7.33 16.91
C GLY A 104 -17.87 -7.19 15.48
N GLN A 105 -18.79 -6.93 14.55
CA GLN A 105 -18.39 -6.61 13.18
C GLN A 105 -17.62 -5.29 13.15
N PRO A 106 -16.39 -5.24 12.63
CA PRO A 106 -15.61 -4.02 12.51
C PRO A 106 -16.31 -2.93 11.69
N LYS A 107 -16.24 -1.69 12.16
CA LYS A 107 -16.81 -0.50 11.50
C LYS A 107 -15.76 0.56 11.22
N TYR A 108 -14.69 0.57 11.98
CA TYR A 108 -13.62 1.56 11.90
C TYR A 108 -12.28 0.87 11.78
N TYR A 109 -11.34 1.54 11.12
CA TYR A 109 -9.96 1.09 11.06
C TYR A 109 -9.00 2.27 11.13
N SER A 110 -7.80 2.02 11.61
CA SER A 110 -6.68 2.95 11.57
C SER A 110 -5.44 2.23 11.09
N GLN A 111 -4.49 2.99 10.57
CA GLN A 111 -3.16 2.45 10.32
C GLN A 111 -2.41 2.42 11.65
N PHE A 112 -2.05 1.22 12.12
CA PHE A 112 -1.31 1.04 13.36
C PHE A 112 0.19 1.26 13.13
N ASP A 113 0.72 0.62 12.08
CA ASP A 113 2.07 0.80 11.56
C ASP A 113 2.08 0.59 10.04
N ASP A 114 3.24 0.53 9.40
CA ASP A 114 3.39 0.30 7.97
C ASP A 114 3.00 -1.12 7.52
N THR A 115 2.87 -2.05 8.46
CA THR A 115 2.58 -3.48 8.21
C THR A 115 1.21 -3.93 8.68
N SER A 116 0.46 -3.09 9.42
CA SER A 116 -0.82 -3.49 10.00
C SER A 116 -1.83 -2.36 10.15
N PHE A 117 -3.11 -2.72 10.01
CA PHE A 117 -4.26 -1.94 10.44
C PHE A 117 -4.76 -2.41 11.80
N GLU A 118 -5.30 -1.50 12.58
CA GLU A 118 -6.07 -1.80 13.79
C GLU A 118 -7.56 -1.59 13.51
N LEU A 119 -8.39 -2.56 13.88
CA LEU A 119 -9.83 -2.60 13.63
C LEU A 119 -10.61 -2.35 14.92
N ALA A 120 -11.78 -1.72 14.81
CA ALA A 120 -12.70 -1.52 15.92
C ALA A 120 -14.19 -1.66 15.46
N PRO A 121 -15.03 -2.40 16.23
CA PRO A 121 -14.69 -3.32 17.32
C PRO A 121 -13.76 -4.47 16.90
N VAL A 122 -13.28 -5.24 17.88
CA VAL A 122 -12.50 -6.46 17.59
C VAL A 122 -13.39 -7.46 16.87
N PRO A 123 -12.96 -8.08 15.75
CA PRO A 123 -13.78 -9.06 15.03
C PRO A 123 -14.28 -10.18 15.93
N ASP A 124 -15.59 -10.46 15.93
CA ASP A 124 -16.20 -11.58 16.64
C ASP A 124 -16.24 -12.86 15.82
N SER A 125 -16.01 -12.76 14.53
CA SER A 125 -15.96 -13.90 13.61
C SER A 125 -14.99 -13.66 12.44
N ALA A 126 -14.85 -14.69 11.60
CA ALA A 126 -14.00 -14.63 10.41
C ALA A 126 -14.76 -13.94 9.26
N TYR A 127 -14.62 -12.62 9.16
CA TYR A 127 -15.19 -11.85 8.06
C TYR A 127 -14.25 -11.84 6.86
N THR A 128 -14.81 -11.97 5.67
CA THR A 128 -14.05 -11.69 4.43
C THR A 128 -13.97 -10.19 4.24
N ILE A 129 -12.79 -9.69 3.97
CA ILE A 129 -12.53 -8.28 3.72
C ILE A 129 -11.90 -8.08 2.35
N GLU A 130 -12.11 -6.91 1.80
CA GLU A 130 -11.45 -6.45 0.57
C GLU A 130 -10.79 -5.10 0.85
N LEU A 131 -9.48 -5.06 0.64
CA LEU A 131 -8.66 -3.85 0.76
C LEU A 131 -8.35 -3.34 -0.64
N HIS A 132 -8.78 -2.12 -0.93
CA HIS A 132 -8.27 -1.34 -2.06
C HIS A 132 -7.17 -0.43 -1.54
N TYR A 133 -6.02 -0.45 -2.19
CA TYR A 133 -4.84 0.28 -1.74
C TYR A 133 -4.00 0.79 -2.90
N LEU A 134 -3.19 1.78 -2.60
CA LEU A 134 -2.12 2.22 -3.47
C LEU A 134 -0.89 1.35 -3.18
N TYR A 135 -0.29 0.81 -4.23
CA TYR A 135 0.94 0.04 -4.10
C TYR A 135 2.13 0.81 -4.67
N LYS A 136 3.30 0.54 -4.12
CA LYS A 136 4.56 1.03 -4.71
C LYS A 136 5.02 0.03 -5.77
N PRO A 137 5.03 0.41 -7.07
CA PRO A 137 5.54 -0.46 -8.12
C PRO A 137 7.02 -0.80 -7.90
N ALA A 138 7.44 -1.97 -8.37
CA ALA A 138 8.86 -2.29 -8.41
C ALA A 138 9.58 -1.30 -9.32
N SER A 139 10.79 -0.86 -8.91
CA SER A 139 11.61 0.03 -9.74
C SER A 139 11.99 -0.66 -11.05
N LEU A 140 12.10 0.13 -12.14
CA LEU A 140 12.66 -0.33 -13.40
C LEU A 140 14.07 -0.92 -13.24
N THR A 141 14.78 -0.54 -12.17
CA THR A 141 16.14 -1.01 -11.87
C THR A 141 16.18 -2.38 -11.20
N SER A 142 15.04 -2.93 -10.78
CA SER A 142 14.94 -4.23 -10.08
C SER A 142 14.59 -5.42 -11.00
N GLY A 143 14.56 -5.21 -12.31
CA GLY A 143 14.33 -6.23 -13.34
C GLY A 143 15.60 -6.83 -13.90
#